data_432522943c97a4f23a4d195c92351913
#
_entry.id   432522943c97a4f23a4d195c92351913
#
_cell.length_a   1.000
_cell.length_b   1.000
_cell.length_c   1.000
_cell.angle_alpha   90.00
_cell.angle_beta   90.00
_cell.angle_gamma   90.00
#
_symmetry.space_group_name_H-M   'P 1'
#
loop_
_entity.id
_entity.type
_entity.pdbx_description
1 polymer ?
#
loop_
_entity_poly.entity_id
_entity_poly.type
_entity_poly.pdbx_seq_one_letter_code
_entity_poly.pdbx_strand_id
1 'polypeptide(L)'
;MAIRHDQVLAVARRVIDRADREHPADLALRLVLREERGLTRGEYARTSEAVFAYYRWHGWLKETDPLPDQINSALELMEVFQNEPGSFPEDELCDRAVPAWVKEEIEVTPGWANALQSLPSLWLRAKKGQGASLMQSLGLAEPAGPGDLSDALRYFGPEDLFRIPDFRAGTFELQDLSSQMVGLICAPKPGETWWDACAGEGGKALHLSDLMENKGLLWVSDRAEWRLRK
;
A
#
# COMPACT_ATOMS: atom_id res chain seq x y z
N MET A 1 -27.44 3.85 -2.45
CA MET A 1 -27.88 2.72 -1.62
C MET A 1 -27.10 2.80 -0.32
N ALA A 2 -27.75 2.72 0.85
CA ALA A 2 -27.05 2.78 2.15
C ALA A 2 -26.12 1.55 2.32
N ILE A 3 -24.97 1.76 2.94
CA ILE A 3 -24.01 0.68 3.26
C ILE A 3 -24.61 -0.18 4.38
N ARG A 4 -24.65 -1.48 4.17
CA ARG A 4 -25.15 -2.45 5.17
C ARG A 4 -24.00 -2.83 6.09
N HIS A 5 -23.92 -2.15 7.24
CA HIS A 5 -22.81 -2.30 8.19
C HIS A 5 -22.64 -3.76 8.66
N ASP A 6 -23.73 -4.44 9.02
CA ASP A 6 -23.66 -5.84 9.46
C ASP A 6 -23.07 -6.77 8.40
N GLN A 7 -23.37 -6.51 7.11
CA GLN A 7 -22.81 -7.29 6.03
C GLN A 7 -21.31 -7.01 5.85
N VAL A 8 -20.88 -5.76 5.98
CA VAL A 8 -19.45 -5.39 5.96
C VAL A 8 -18.70 -6.12 7.07
N LEU A 9 -19.21 -6.11 8.30
CA LEU A 9 -18.60 -6.83 9.42
C LEU A 9 -18.55 -8.34 9.20
N ALA A 10 -19.64 -8.93 8.71
CA ALA A 10 -19.68 -10.36 8.43
C ALA A 10 -18.64 -10.79 7.39
N VAL A 11 -18.47 -9.99 6.32
CA VAL A 11 -17.48 -10.27 5.28
C VAL A 11 -16.05 -10.01 5.79
N ALA A 12 -15.82 -8.92 6.53
CA ALA A 12 -14.52 -8.62 7.13
C ALA A 12 -14.08 -9.72 8.10
N ARG A 13 -15.00 -10.21 8.94
CA ARG A 13 -14.77 -11.37 9.81
C ARG A 13 -14.30 -12.59 9.02
N ARG A 14 -15.00 -12.96 7.94
CA ARG A 14 -14.61 -14.11 7.10
C ARG A 14 -13.21 -13.96 6.51
N VAL A 15 -12.83 -12.74 6.16
CA VAL A 15 -11.48 -12.44 5.67
C VAL A 15 -10.45 -12.68 6.78
N ILE A 16 -10.69 -12.17 7.98
CA ILE A 16 -9.79 -12.29 9.13
C ILE A 16 -9.68 -13.75 9.57
N ASP A 17 -10.81 -14.47 9.66
CA ASP A 17 -10.84 -15.89 9.99
C ASP A 17 -10.09 -16.78 8.97
N ARG A 18 -10.00 -16.33 7.70
CA ARG A 18 -9.30 -17.05 6.61
C ARG A 18 -7.84 -16.66 6.47
N ALA A 19 -7.46 -15.50 7.03
CA ALA A 19 -6.09 -15.02 6.92
C ALA A 19 -5.14 -15.81 7.82
N ASP A 20 -4.10 -16.35 7.21
CA ASP A 20 -3.03 -17.10 7.87
C ASP A 20 -1.68 -16.83 7.20
N ARG A 21 -0.65 -17.60 7.57
CA ARG A 21 0.70 -17.47 6.99
C ARG A 21 0.75 -17.79 5.49
N GLU A 22 -0.11 -18.68 5.00
CA GLU A 22 -0.16 -19.08 3.59
C GLU A 22 -1.12 -18.17 2.80
N HIS A 23 -2.11 -17.61 3.48
CA HIS A 23 -3.11 -16.69 2.94
C HIS A 23 -3.07 -15.35 3.68
N PRO A 24 -2.10 -14.48 3.39
CA PRO A 24 -2.06 -13.14 3.97
C PRO A 24 -3.37 -12.37 3.76
N ALA A 25 -3.66 -11.42 4.64
CA ALA A 25 -4.94 -10.72 4.68
C ALA A 25 -5.37 -10.10 3.33
N ASP A 26 -4.42 -9.60 2.53
CA ASP A 26 -4.70 -9.06 1.19
C ASP A 26 -5.12 -10.14 0.19
N LEU A 27 -4.55 -11.35 0.28
CA LEU A 27 -4.96 -12.49 -0.53
C LEU A 27 -6.32 -13.02 -0.07
N ALA A 28 -6.50 -13.21 1.24
CA ALA A 28 -7.76 -13.65 1.82
C ALA A 28 -8.90 -12.69 1.44
N LEU A 29 -8.67 -11.37 1.52
CA LEU A 29 -9.62 -10.34 1.10
C LEU A 29 -10.02 -10.50 -0.36
N ARG A 30 -9.05 -10.63 -1.26
CA ARG A 30 -9.32 -10.83 -2.70
C ARG A 30 -10.14 -12.10 -2.96
N LEU A 31 -9.85 -13.19 -2.27
CA LEU A 31 -10.57 -14.46 -2.44
C LEU A 31 -12.01 -14.33 -1.93
N VAL A 32 -12.20 -13.85 -0.70
CA VAL A 32 -13.53 -13.69 -0.10
C VAL A 32 -14.40 -12.72 -0.92
N LEU A 33 -13.84 -11.58 -1.34
CA LEU A 33 -14.58 -10.61 -2.14
C LEU A 33 -14.99 -11.13 -3.53
N ARG A 34 -14.24 -12.07 -4.13
CA ARG A 34 -14.64 -12.75 -5.37
C ARG A 34 -15.80 -13.73 -5.17
N GLU A 35 -15.89 -14.33 -3.99
CA GLU A 35 -16.96 -15.25 -3.61
C GLU A 35 -18.27 -14.49 -3.29
N GLU A 36 -18.15 -13.24 -2.81
CA GLU A 36 -19.28 -12.41 -2.42
C GLU A 36 -20.03 -11.85 -3.63
N ARG A 37 -21.34 -12.18 -3.70
CA ARG A 37 -22.24 -11.64 -4.70
C ARG A 37 -23.17 -10.62 -4.06
N GLY A 38 -23.30 -9.45 -4.70
CA GLY A 38 -24.27 -8.43 -4.28
C GLY A 38 -23.75 -7.39 -3.29
N LEU A 39 -22.43 -7.30 -3.08
CA LEU A 39 -21.81 -6.15 -2.44
C LEU A 39 -21.81 -4.95 -3.39
N THR A 40 -22.14 -3.80 -2.89
CA THR A 40 -21.95 -2.52 -3.58
C THR A 40 -20.47 -2.12 -3.58
N ARG A 41 -20.06 -1.20 -4.47
CA ARG A 41 -18.69 -0.65 -4.47
C ARG A 41 -18.31 -0.03 -3.12
N GLY A 42 -19.27 0.63 -2.44
CA GLY A 42 -19.04 1.19 -1.11
C GLY A 42 -18.83 0.13 -0.04
N GLU A 43 -19.55 -0.99 -0.10
CA GLU A 43 -19.37 -2.10 0.83
C GLU A 43 -18.05 -2.84 0.60
N TYR A 44 -17.59 -2.97 -0.64
CA TYR A 44 -16.23 -3.46 -0.95
C TYR A 44 -15.15 -2.59 -0.29
N ALA A 45 -15.22 -1.28 -0.49
CA ALA A 45 -14.26 -0.34 0.08
C ALA A 45 -14.27 -0.39 1.62
N ARG A 46 -15.47 -0.39 2.20
CA ARG A 46 -15.64 -0.44 3.67
C ARG A 46 -15.18 -1.77 4.27
N THR A 47 -15.38 -2.90 3.58
CA THR A 47 -14.85 -4.21 4.00
C THR A 47 -13.31 -4.21 4.00
N SER A 48 -12.70 -3.69 2.95
CA SER A 48 -11.25 -3.55 2.88
C SER A 48 -10.70 -2.68 4.02
N GLU A 49 -11.33 -1.54 4.25
CA GLU A 49 -11.01 -0.63 5.34
C GLU A 49 -11.11 -1.31 6.71
N ALA A 50 -12.20 -2.05 6.97
CA ALA A 50 -12.41 -2.77 8.22
C ALA A 50 -11.34 -3.84 8.48
N VAL A 51 -10.99 -4.63 7.46
CA VAL A 51 -9.93 -5.64 7.56
C VAL A 51 -8.58 -5.00 7.87
N PHE A 52 -8.19 -3.95 7.15
CA PHE A 52 -6.89 -3.32 7.38
C PHE A 52 -6.85 -2.45 8.64
N ALA A 53 -7.97 -1.89 9.08
CA ALA A 53 -8.07 -1.25 10.38
C ALA A 53 -7.82 -2.25 11.51
N TYR A 54 -8.46 -3.44 11.46
CA TYR A 54 -8.26 -4.50 12.44
C TYR A 54 -6.77 -4.84 12.63
N TYR A 55 -6.03 -5.10 11.54
CA TYR A 55 -4.60 -5.42 11.64
C TYR A 55 -3.75 -4.23 12.09
N ARG A 56 -4.07 -3.02 11.64
CA ARG A 56 -3.32 -1.81 11.99
C ARG A 56 -3.46 -1.46 13.47
N TRP A 57 -4.65 -1.62 14.01
CA TRP A 57 -4.98 -1.27 15.39
C TRP A 57 -4.96 -2.46 16.34
N HIS A 58 -4.48 -3.62 15.89
CA HIS A 58 -4.50 -4.87 16.65
C HIS A 58 -3.92 -4.74 18.06
N GLY A 59 -2.86 -3.95 18.25
CA GLY A 59 -2.23 -3.76 19.57
C GLY A 59 -3.11 -3.02 20.60
N TRP A 60 -4.22 -2.42 20.18
CA TRP A 60 -5.21 -1.76 21.08
C TRP A 60 -6.42 -2.63 21.34
N LEU A 61 -6.62 -3.71 20.59
CA LEU A 61 -7.80 -4.55 20.69
C LEU A 61 -7.68 -5.53 21.85
N LYS A 62 -8.83 -5.86 22.44
CA LYS A 62 -8.90 -6.88 23.48
C LYS A 62 -9.22 -8.23 22.84
N GLU A 63 -8.31 -9.18 22.92
CA GLU A 63 -8.48 -10.54 22.35
C GLU A 63 -9.70 -11.28 22.91
N THR A 64 -10.18 -10.90 24.11
CA THR A 64 -11.37 -11.48 24.76
C THR A 64 -12.68 -11.03 24.15
N ASP A 65 -12.68 -9.92 23.41
CA ASP A 65 -13.89 -9.37 22.82
C ASP A 65 -14.26 -10.17 21.54
N PRO A 66 -15.55 -10.28 21.20
CA PRO A 66 -15.98 -10.88 19.94
C PRO A 66 -15.33 -10.17 18.74
N LEU A 67 -14.95 -10.92 17.71
CA LEU A 67 -14.25 -10.34 16.54
C LEU A 67 -15.00 -9.17 15.87
N PRO A 68 -16.34 -9.17 15.73
CA PRO A 68 -17.06 -7.99 15.22
C PRO A 68 -16.85 -6.73 16.07
N ASP A 69 -16.78 -6.88 17.40
CA ASP A 69 -16.57 -5.75 18.33
C ASP A 69 -15.12 -5.25 18.21
N GLN A 70 -14.14 -6.15 18.06
CA GLN A 70 -12.76 -5.78 17.77
C GLN A 70 -12.64 -4.98 16.46
N ILE A 71 -13.34 -5.41 15.39
CA ILE A 71 -13.34 -4.71 14.10
C ILE A 71 -13.95 -3.30 14.26
N ASN A 72 -15.06 -3.17 14.98
CA ASN A 72 -15.67 -1.87 15.24
C ASN A 72 -14.73 -0.95 16.03
N SER A 73 -14.12 -1.47 17.11
CA SER A 73 -13.14 -0.70 17.91
C SER A 73 -11.95 -0.25 17.05
N ALA A 74 -11.46 -1.09 16.14
CA ALA A 74 -10.39 -0.72 15.22
C ALA A 74 -10.78 0.40 14.25
N LEU A 75 -12.02 0.37 13.74
CA LEU A 75 -12.56 1.43 12.89
C LEU A 75 -12.71 2.75 13.64
N GLU A 76 -13.17 2.72 14.89
CA GLU A 76 -13.28 3.89 15.76
C GLU A 76 -11.91 4.51 16.07
N LEU A 77 -10.92 3.67 16.44
CA LEU A 77 -9.54 4.11 16.67
C LEU A 77 -8.93 4.75 15.42
N MET A 78 -9.15 4.16 14.26
CA MET A 78 -8.70 4.71 12.98
C MET A 78 -9.33 6.08 12.71
N GLU A 79 -10.63 6.23 12.94
CA GLU A 79 -11.35 7.49 12.74
C GLU A 79 -10.85 8.58 13.70
N VAL A 80 -10.67 8.25 14.98
CA VAL A 80 -10.11 9.18 15.98
C VAL A 80 -8.70 9.61 15.56
N PHE A 81 -7.84 8.67 15.17
CA PHE A 81 -6.48 8.99 14.77
C PHE A 81 -6.42 9.85 13.50
N GLN A 82 -7.31 9.64 12.53
CA GLN A 82 -7.36 10.45 11.30
C GLN A 82 -7.81 11.89 11.58
N ASN A 83 -8.76 12.06 12.50
CA ASN A 83 -9.29 13.38 12.85
C ASN A 83 -8.37 14.13 13.83
N GLU A 84 -7.75 13.42 14.75
CA GLU A 84 -6.92 13.97 15.83
C GLU A 84 -5.64 13.10 16.04
N PRO A 85 -4.65 13.13 15.13
CA PRO A 85 -3.45 12.29 15.26
C PRO A 85 -2.69 12.50 16.57
N GLY A 86 -2.76 13.71 17.15
CA GLY A 86 -2.13 14.05 18.42
C GLY A 86 -2.86 13.53 19.68
N SER A 87 -4.01 12.86 19.54
CA SER A 87 -4.75 12.30 20.67
C SER A 87 -4.13 11.03 21.25
N PHE A 88 -3.20 10.40 20.52
CA PHE A 88 -2.48 9.21 20.96
C PHE A 88 -1.09 9.58 21.48
N PRO A 89 -0.77 9.27 22.75
CA PRO A 89 0.57 9.48 23.29
C PRO A 89 1.65 8.73 22.50
N GLU A 90 2.80 9.37 22.30
CA GLU A 90 3.90 8.79 21.50
C GLU A 90 4.43 7.47 22.07
N ASP A 91 4.51 7.37 23.39
CA ASP A 91 4.91 6.15 24.10
C ASP A 91 3.91 5.01 23.91
N GLU A 92 2.62 5.30 23.93
CA GLU A 92 1.56 4.33 23.64
C GLU A 92 1.65 3.85 22.18
N LEU A 93 1.83 4.77 21.24
CA LEU A 93 2.03 4.42 19.82
C LEU A 93 3.26 3.52 19.64
N CYS A 94 4.40 3.87 20.23
CA CYS A 94 5.61 3.05 20.14
C CYS A 94 5.42 1.68 20.79
N ASP A 95 4.60 1.59 21.84
CA ASP A 95 4.36 0.34 22.53
C ASP A 95 3.45 -0.61 21.75
N ARG A 96 2.40 -0.10 21.12
CA ARG A 96 1.31 -0.90 20.54
C ARG A 96 1.30 -1.01 19.02
N ALA A 97 1.99 -0.11 18.29
CA ALA A 97 1.96 -0.10 16.83
C ALA A 97 2.57 -1.34 16.16
N VAL A 98 3.41 -2.06 16.89
CA VAL A 98 4.09 -3.26 16.40
C VAL A 98 4.06 -4.39 17.41
N PRO A 99 4.13 -5.66 16.97
CA PRO A 99 4.31 -6.80 17.87
C PRO A 99 5.58 -6.67 18.72
N ALA A 100 5.58 -7.26 19.93
CA ALA A 100 6.69 -7.14 20.87
C ALA A 100 8.05 -7.54 20.29
N TRP A 101 8.12 -8.60 19.48
CA TRP A 101 9.35 -9.08 18.85
C TRP A 101 10.02 -8.05 17.94
N VAL A 102 9.26 -7.12 17.35
CA VAL A 102 9.84 -6.07 16.49
C VAL A 102 10.71 -5.13 17.29
N LYS A 103 10.34 -4.84 18.55
CA LYS A 103 11.10 -3.98 19.45
C LYS A 103 12.41 -4.59 19.91
N GLU A 104 12.56 -5.92 19.81
CA GLU A 104 13.79 -6.64 20.08
C GLU A 104 14.81 -6.49 18.94
N GLU A 105 14.32 -6.26 17.71
CA GLU A 105 15.14 -6.19 16.50
C GLU A 105 15.48 -4.75 16.08
N ILE A 106 14.56 -3.81 16.28
CA ILE A 106 14.72 -2.41 15.85
C ILE A 106 14.10 -1.43 16.83
N GLU A 107 14.65 -0.22 16.85
CA GLU A 107 14.09 0.91 17.60
C GLU A 107 12.80 1.39 16.94
N VAL A 108 11.70 1.42 17.72
CA VAL A 108 10.40 1.95 17.27
C VAL A 108 10.34 3.43 17.63
N THR A 109 10.58 4.28 16.65
CA THR A 109 10.50 5.74 16.84
C THR A 109 9.05 6.24 16.78
N PRO A 110 8.70 7.36 17.48
CA PRO A 110 7.36 7.96 17.42
C PRO A 110 6.91 8.28 15.99
N GLY A 111 7.81 8.80 15.16
CA GLY A 111 7.51 9.12 13.76
C GLY A 111 7.16 7.88 12.94
N TRP A 112 7.87 6.76 13.17
CA TRP A 112 7.56 5.50 12.49
C TRP A 112 6.27 4.88 13.02
N ALA A 113 6.06 4.84 14.33
CA ALA A 113 4.82 4.35 14.93
C ALA A 113 3.60 5.13 14.42
N ASN A 114 3.68 6.46 14.36
CA ASN A 114 2.64 7.32 13.79
C ASN A 114 2.38 7.01 12.31
N ALA A 115 3.44 6.82 11.50
CA ALA A 115 3.30 6.45 10.10
C ALA A 115 2.63 5.09 9.89
N LEU A 116 2.86 4.12 10.78
CA LEU A 116 2.21 2.80 10.74
C LEU A 116 0.69 2.88 11.02
N GLN A 117 0.25 3.81 11.86
CA GLN A 117 -1.18 4.03 12.15
C GLN A 117 -1.88 4.89 11.09
N SER A 118 -1.12 5.65 10.32
CA SER A 118 -1.63 6.48 9.23
C SER A 118 -2.12 5.62 8.05
N LEU A 119 -3.08 6.14 7.27
CA LEU A 119 -3.42 5.53 5.99
C LEU A 119 -2.23 5.61 5.03
N PRO A 120 -1.94 4.51 4.31
CA PRO A 120 -0.84 4.52 3.37
C PRO A 120 -1.09 5.52 2.24
N SER A 121 -0.07 6.31 1.93
CA SER A 121 -0.12 7.20 0.76
C SER A 121 -0.09 6.39 -0.53
N LEU A 122 -0.86 6.82 -1.51
CA LEU A 122 -0.82 6.24 -2.85
C LEU A 122 0.27 6.92 -3.66
N TRP A 123 1.31 6.17 -3.96
CA TRP A 123 2.46 6.66 -4.71
C TRP A 123 2.45 6.17 -6.15
N LEU A 124 2.79 7.09 -7.04
CA LEU A 124 2.94 6.86 -8.48
C LEU A 124 4.38 7.16 -8.88
N ARG A 125 4.89 6.40 -9.80
CA ARG A 125 6.15 6.70 -10.48
C ARG A 125 5.86 7.08 -11.92
N ALA A 126 6.06 8.34 -12.26
CA ALA A 126 6.03 8.78 -13.65
C ALA A 126 7.26 8.26 -14.40
N LYS A 127 7.22 8.21 -15.73
CA LYS A 127 8.42 8.02 -16.54
C LYS A 127 9.38 9.20 -16.32
N LYS A 128 10.67 8.94 -16.48
CA LYS A 128 11.75 9.93 -16.27
C LYS A 128 11.44 11.25 -16.94
N GLY A 129 11.40 12.33 -16.15
CA GLY A 129 11.13 13.69 -16.59
C GLY A 129 9.67 14.00 -16.91
N GLN A 130 8.72 13.10 -16.62
CA GLN A 130 7.29 13.29 -16.92
C GLN A 130 6.43 13.60 -15.70
N GLY A 131 7.01 13.73 -14.51
CA GLY A 131 6.27 13.96 -13.27
C GLY A 131 5.38 15.20 -13.33
N ALA A 132 5.90 16.33 -13.80
CA ALA A 132 5.14 17.58 -13.90
C ALA A 132 3.94 17.46 -14.86
N SER A 133 4.11 16.80 -16.00
CA SER A 133 3.03 16.56 -16.97
C SER A 133 1.95 15.65 -16.41
N LEU A 134 2.36 14.57 -15.75
CA LEU A 134 1.43 13.64 -15.10
C LEU A 134 0.68 14.32 -13.96
N MET A 135 1.36 15.09 -13.12
CA MET A 135 0.74 15.87 -12.05
C MET A 135 -0.34 16.80 -12.58
N GLN A 136 -0.08 17.47 -13.69
CA GLN A 136 -1.06 18.35 -14.35
C GLN A 136 -2.26 17.56 -14.89
N SER A 137 -2.04 16.39 -15.48
CA SER A 137 -3.11 15.51 -15.99
C SER A 137 -4.01 14.99 -14.88
N LEU A 138 -3.42 14.59 -13.74
CA LEU A 138 -4.16 14.01 -12.61
C LEU A 138 -4.85 15.08 -11.74
N GLY A 139 -4.33 16.29 -11.67
CA GLY A 139 -4.87 17.42 -10.91
C GLY A 139 -4.72 17.31 -9.38
N LEU A 140 -4.83 16.10 -8.82
CA LEU A 140 -4.77 15.84 -7.37
C LEU A 140 -3.55 14.98 -7.04
N ALA A 141 -2.37 15.52 -7.33
CA ALA A 141 -1.09 14.89 -7.05
C ALA A 141 -0.03 15.95 -6.71
N GLU A 142 0.97 15.54 -5.93
CA GLU A 142 2.12 16.36 -5.56
C GLU A 142 3.42 15.56 -5.66
N PRO A 143 4.57 16.17 -6.01
CA PRO A 143 5.83 15.46 -6.06
C PRO A 143 6.36 15.15 -4.66
N ALA A 144 7.07 14.04 -4.51
CA ALA A 144 7.73 13.64 -3.26
C ALA A 144 8.84 14.61 -2.85
N GLY A 145 9.44 15.30 -3.83
CA GLY A 145 10.51 16.27 -3.62
C GLY A 145 11.07 16.81 -4.93
N PRO A 146 12.09 17.65 -4.87
CA PRO A 146 12.77 18.19 -6.05
C PRO A 146 13.73 17.16 -6.69
N GLY A 147 14.23 17.49 -7.89
CA GLY A 147 15.21 16.68 -8.61
C GLY A 147 14.67 15.31 -9.01
N ASP A 148 15.38 14.24 -8.66
CA ASP A 148 15.02 12.87 -9.01
C ASP A 148 13.71 12.40 -8.37
N LEU A 149 13.23 13.08 -7.32
CA LEU A 149 11.94 12.82 -6.67
C LEU A 149 10.77 13.55 -7.35
N SER A 150 11.00 14.36 -8.33
CA SER A 150 9.95 15.07 -9.09
C SER A 150 9.07 14.13 -9.91
N ASP A 151 9.55 12.93 -10.24
CA ASP A 151 8.81 11.89 -10.95
C ASP A 151 8.09 10.92 -10.00
N ALA A 152 8.35 11.01 -8.69
CA ALA A 152 7.61 10.30 -7.65
C ALA A 152 6.44 11.17 -7.16
N LEU A 153 5.21 10.78 -7.45
CA LEU A 153 4.02 11.56 -7.14
C LEU A 153 3.20 10.88 -6.06
N ARG A 154 2.77 11.65 -5.05
CA ARG A 154 1.73 11.25 -4.12
C ARG A 154 0.37 11.66 -4.69
N TYR A 155 -0.51 10.69 -4.86
CA TYR A 155 -1.86 10.91 -5.38
C TYR A 155 -2.88 10.87 -4.24
N PHE A 156 -3.82 11.82 -4.24
CA PHE A 156 -4.88 11.93 -3.24
C PHE A 156 -6.28 12.15 -3.86
N GLY A 157 -6.40 11.86 -5.16
CA GLY A 157 -7.69 11.92 -5.85
C GLY A 157 -8.56 10.68 -5.59
N PRO A 158 -9.87 10.78 -5.88
CA PRO A 158 -10.82 9.71 -5.67
C PRO A 158 -10.94 8.71 -6.84
N GLU A 159 -10.22 8.96 -7.95
CA GLU A 159 -10.38 8.17 -9.16
C GLU A 159 -9.69 6.80 -9.06
N ASP A 160 -10.28 5.83 -9.72
CA ASP A 160 -9.68 4.51 -9.92
C ASP A 160 -8.62 4.60 -11.02
N LEU A 161 -7.36 4.74 -10.60
CA LEU A 161 -6.22 4.95 -11.50
C LEU A 161 -6.05 3.85 -12.55
N PHE A 162 -6.48 2.61 -12.27
CA PHE A 162 -6.43 1.52 -13.26
C PHE A 162 -7.35 1.76 -14.48
N ARG A 163 -8.28 2.71 -14.38
CA ARG A 163 -9.26 3.00 -15.44
C ARG A 163 -8.90 4.21 -16.29
N ILE A 164 -7.97 5.03 -15.84
CA ILE A 164 -7.60 6.23 -16.58
C ILE A 164 -6.73 5.92 -17.80
N PRO A 165 -6.80 6.74 -18.87
CA PRO A 165 -6.01 6.50 -20.09
C PRO A 165 -4.51 6.47 -19.85
N ASP A 166 -4.00 7.35 -18.98
CA ASP A 166 -2.58 7.46 -18.66
C ASP A 166 -2.01 6.16 -18.09
N PHE A 167 -2.74 5.46 -17.20
CA PHE A 167 -2.32 4.15 -16.70
C PHE A 167 -2.25 3.11 -17.82
N ARG A 168 -3.26 3.06 -18.69
CA ARG A 168 -3.30 2.13 -19.82
C ARG A 168 -2.22 2.40 -20.86
N ALA A 169 -1.81 3.66 -21.00
CA ALA A 169 -0.70 4.07 -21.85
C ALA A 169 0.67 3.80 -21.22
N GLY A 170 0.72 3.35 -19.96
CA GLY A 170 1.95 3.11 -19.22
C GLY A 170 2.76 4.38 -18.98
N THR A 171 2.09 5.53 -18.78
CA THR A 171 2.76 6.80 -18.49
C THR A 171 3.25 6.86 -17.04
N PHE A 172 2.68 6.03 -16.17
CA PHE A 172 3.11 5.86 -14.79
C PHE A 172 2.85 4.45 -14.27
N GLU A 173 3.53 4.12 -13.18
CA GLU A 173 3.36 2.89 -12.42
C GLU A 173 2.86 3.20 -11.00
N LEU A 174 2.02 2.31 -10.43
CA LEU A 174 1.72 2.33 -9.01
C LEU A 174 2.90 1.69 -8.27
N GLN A 175 3.67 2.50 -7.57
CA GLN A 175 4.88 2.03 -6.90
C GLN A 175 5.15 2.84 -5.64
N ASP A 176 5.31 2.17 -4.49
CA ASP A 176 5.66 2.83 -3.25
C ASP A 176 6.93 3.65 -3.35
N LEU A 177 6.97 4.79 -2.64
CA LEU A 177 8.12 5.68 -2.63
C LEU A 177 9.41 4.96 -2.22
N SER A 178 9.36 4.08 -1.20
CA SER A 178 10.49 3.27 -0.78
C SER A 178 11.03 2.36 -1.90
N SER A 179 10.15 1.80 -2.71
CA SER A 179 10.54 1.00 -3.89
C SER A 179 11.16 1.85 -5.00
N GLN A 180 10.69 3.09 -5.17
CA GLN A 180 11.28 4.05 -6.11
C GLN A 180 12.67 4.49 -5.66
N MET A 181 12.87 4.73 -4.35
CA MET A 181 14.16 5.07 -3.76
C MET A 181 15.22 4.00 -4.03
N VAL A 182 14.87 2.71 -4.05
CA VAL A 182 15.81 1.64 -4.42
C VAL A 182 16.39 1.88 -5.81
N GLY A 183 15.56 2.18 -6.82
CA GLY A 183 16.03 2.47 -8.18
C GLY A 183 16.96 3.70 -8.23
N LEU A 184 16.60 4.77 -7.52
CA LEU A 184 17.41 5.99 -7.44
C LEU A 184 18.75 5.76 -6.75
N ILE A 185 18.79 4.98 -5.66
CA ILE A 185 20.03 4.63 -4.93
C ILE A 185 20.93 3.74 -5.79
N CYS A 186 20.37 2.80 -6.55
CA CYS A 186 21.11 1.99 -7.50
C CYS A 186 21.76 2.85 -8.59
N ALA A 187 21.17 3.98 -8.95
CA ALA A 187 21.68 4.95 -9.91
C ALA A 187 22.23 4.31 -11.21
N PRO A 188 21.47 3.42 -11.88
CA PRO A 188 21.96 2.69 -13.05
C PRO A 188 22.20 3.65 -14.21
N LYS A 189 23.24 3.35 -15.01
CA LYS A 189 23.61 4.19 -16.16
C LYS A 189 23.29 3.48 -17.47
N PRO A 190 22.99 4.25 -18.53
CA PRO A 190 22.84 3.70 -19.87
C PRO A 190 24.02 2.81 -20.28
N GLY A 191 23.73 1.61 -20.79
CA GLY A 191 24.73 0.64 -21.24
C GLY A 191 25.20 -0.37 -20.19
N GLU A 192 24.79 -0.22 -18.93
CA GLU A 192 25.15 -1.16 -17.86
C GLU A 192 24.34 -2.46 -17.95
N THR A 193 24.82 -3.47 -17.22
CA THR A 193 24.12 -4.75 -17.02
C THR A 193 23.69 -4.85 -15.56
N TRP A 194 22.38 -5.07 -15.34
CA TRP A 194 21.77 -5.20 -14.03
C TRP A 194 21.01 -6.51 -13.89
N TRP A 195 20.85 -6.96 -12.65
CA TRP A 195 20.05 -8.12 -12.31
C TRP A 195 19.09 -7.80 -11.16
N ASP A 196 17.78 -7.86 -11.45
CA ASP A 196 16.74 -7.84 -10.44
C ASP A 196 16.39 -9.28 -10.05
N ALA A 197 16.97 -9.75 -8.95
CA ALA A 197 16.85 -11.12 -8.46
C ALA A 197 15.50 -11.43 -7.80
N CYS A 198 14.69 -10.41 -7.49
CA CYS A 198 13.37 -10.52 -6.87
C CYS A 198 12.37 -9.62 -7.59
N ALA A 199 12.32 -9.73 -8.91
CA ALA A 199 11.63 -8.79 -9.78
C ALA A 199 10.12 -8.69 -9.53
N GLY A 200 9.49 -9.76 -9.03
CA GLY A 200 8.05 -9.80 -8.84
C GLY A 200 7.31 -9.55 -10.17
N GLU A 201 6.47 -8.53 -10.20
CA GLU A 201 5.73 -8.10 -11.40
C GLU A 201 6.52 -7.03 -12.21
N GLY A 202 7.79 -6.80 -11.89
CA GLY A 202 8.70 -5.97 -12.67
C GLY A 202 8.79 -4.50 -12.27
N GLY A 203 8.11 -4.05 -11.21
CA GLY A 203 8.06 -2.62 -10.88
C GLY A 203 9.43 -1.95 -10.69
N LYS A 204 10.38 -2.61 -10.01
CA LYS A 204 11.77 -2.10 -9.88
C LYS A 204 12.57 -2.27 -11.17
N ALA A 205 12.40 -3.40 -11.87
CA ALA A 205 13.04 -3.66 -13.14
C ALA A 205 12.66 -2.61 -14.20
N LEU A 206 11.38 -2.25 -14.31
CA LEU A 206 10.93 -1.16 -15.19
C LEU A 206 11.56 0.18 -14.81
N HIS A 207 11.67 0.46 -13.51
CA HIS A 207 12.33 1.68 -13.04
C HIS A 207 13.82 1.73 -13.43
N LEU A 208 14.55 0.63 -13.21
CA LEU A 208 15.95 0.52 -13.65
C LEU A 208 16.08 0.73 -15.17
N SER A 209 15.19 0.11 -15.95
CA SER A 209 15.16 0.30 -17.40
C SER A 209 14.94 1.75 -17.83
N ASP A 210 13.99 2.46 -17.18
CA ASP A 210 13.74 3.89 -17.41
C ASP A 210 14.96 4.74 -17.08
N LEU A 211 15.62 4.48 -15.94
CA LEU A 211 16.83 5.19 -15.52
C LEU A 211 18.00 4.96 -16.47
N MET A 212 18.10 3.74 -17.02
CA MET A 212 19.07 3.37 -18.06
C MET A 212 18.70 3.89 -19.46
N GLU A 213 17.60 4.61 -19.64
CA GLU A 213 17.11 5.08 -20.93
C GLU A 213 16.86 3.95 -21.94
N ASN A 214 16.45 2.77 -21.44
CA ASN A 214 16.30 1.53 -22.20
C ASN A 214 17.57 1.10 -22.98
N LYS A 215 18.76 1.49 -22.47
CA LYS A 215 20.06 1.12 -23.03
C LYS A 215 20.81 0.25 -22.04
N GLY A 216 21.13 -0.99 -22.43
CA GLY A 216 21.84 -1.93 -21.57
C GLY A 216 21.15 -3.28 -21.51
N LEU A 217 21.51 -4.09 -20.51
CA LEU A 217 20.96 -5.42 -20.29
C LEU A 217 20.38 -5.52 -18.88
N LEU A 218 19.13 -5.92 -18.79
CA LEU A 218 18.46 -6.15 -17.51
C LEU A 218 18.00 -7.59 -17.41
N TRP A 219 18.61 -8.36 -16.51
CA TRP A 219 18.16 -9.69 -16.14
C TRP A 219 17.09 -9.59 -15.05
N VAL A 220 16.04 -10.37 -15.17
CA VAL A 220 14.97 -10.44 -14.18
C VAL A 220 14.73 -11.90 -13.77
N SER A 221 14.60 -12.13 -12.47
CA SER A 221 14.21 -13.44 -11.93
C SER A 221 13.33 -13.28 -10.70
N ASP A 222 12.45 -14.25 -10.46
CA ASP A 222 11.63 -14.33 -9.26
C ASP A 222 11.35 -15.79 -8.93
N ARG A 223 11.24 -16.11 -7.63
CA ARG A 223 10.91 -17.47 -7.18
C ARG A 223 9.50 -17.89 -7.63
N ALA A 224 8.59 -16.93 -7.74
CA ALA A 224 7.21 -17.14 -8.15
C ALA A 224 7.06 -16.84 -9.65
N GLU A 225 7.27 -17.86 -10.51
CA GLU A 225 7.21 -17.75 -11.98
C GLU A 225 5.95 -17.04 -12.50
N TRP A 226 4.80 -17.26 -11.86
CA TRP A 226 3.54 -16.63 -12.25
C TRP A 226 3.54 -15.09 -12.14
N ARG A 227 4.44 -14.52 -11.33
CA ARG A 227 4.59 -13.05 -11.20
C ARG A 227 5.34 -12.45 -12.39
N LEU A 228 6.25 -13.20 -12.99
CA LEU A 228 7.01 -12.76 -14.16
C LEU A 228 6.18 -12.81 -15.46
N ARG A 229 5.00 -13.44 -15.43
CA ARG A 229 4.13 -13.60 -16.61
C ARG A 229 3.05 -12.53 -16.73
N LYS A 230 3.01 -11.58 -15.81
CA LYS A 230 2.07 -10.46 -15.84
C LYS A 230 2.64 -9.28 -16.61
#